data_f283d7afa579373bedc8fc422284f0d6
#
_entry.id   f283d7afa579373bedc8fc422284f0d6
#
_cell.length_a   1.000
_cell.length_b   1.000
_cell.length_c   1.000
_cell.angle_alpha   90.00
_cell.angle_beta   90.00
_cell.angle_gamma   90.00
#
_symmetry.space_group_name_H-M   'P 1'
#
loop_
_entity.id
_entity.type
_entity.pdbx_description
1 polymer ?
#
loop_
_entity_poly.entity_id
_entity_poly.type
_entity_poly.pdbx_seq_one_letter_code
_entity_poly.pdbx_strand_id
1 'polypeptide(L)'
;MSFRAAKKREPVGEAGLFEYALGVLARRMRTVRDLKRLMRARAEEGEAGERAMDAVVVRLKELNYLSDTRFAADYTRMRKEHEKFGKRRVQQDLMQKGVEKELIATTLTAAYEEVDEVALARQYIARKRMKKPSGAAAQKETARVMGRLMRAGFSSTAIYKVLREWDLPEEVMPVEGGADSDSYGAGDEDLPEF
;
A
#
# COMPACT_ATOMS: atom_id res chain seq x y z
N MET A 1 -14.73 -29.69 -19.22
CA MET A 1 -13.73 -29.39 -18.17
C MET A 1 -14.46 -29.34 -16.85
N SER A 2 -14.21 -30.29 -15.94
CA SER A 2 -14.92 -30.41 -14.67
C SER A 2 -14.29 -29.45 -13.64
N PHE A 3 -14.98 -28.40 -13.25
CA PHE A 3 -14.60 -27.57 -12.12
C PHE A 3 -14.67 -28.42 -10.85
N ARG A 4 -13.49 -28.78 -10.32
CA ARG A 4 -13.40 -29.41 -9.00
C ARG A 4 -13.94 -28.41 -7.98
N ALA A 5 -15.16 -28.62 -7.48
CA ALA A 5 -15.73 -27.85 -6.38
C ALA A 5 -14.74 -27.88 -5.21
N ALA A 6 -14.30 -26.71 -4.75
CA ALA A 6 -13.41 -26.60 -3.61
C ALA A 6 -14.12 -27.25 -2.40
N LYS A 7 -13.49 -28.29 -1.84
CA LYS A 7 -14.02 -29.02 -0.67
C LYS A 7 -14.22 -27.99 0.46
N LYS A 8 -15.49 -27.72 0.81
CA LYS A 8 -15.83 -26.82 1.92
C LYS A 8 -15.15 -27.40 3.17
N ARG A 9 -14.21 -26.65 3.74
CA ARG A 9 -13.50 -27.07 4.95
C ARG A 9 -14.46 -26.99 6.12
N GLU A 10 -14.38 -27.93 7.04
CA GLU A 10 -15.18 -27.89 8.26
C GLU A 10 -14.78 -26.65 9.08
N PRO A 11 -15.75 -25.92 9.62
CA PRO A 11 -15.49 -24.79 10.51
C PRO A 11 -14.69 -25.26 11.72
N VAL A 12 -13.78 -24.41 12.19
CA VAL A 12 -12.94 -24.70 13.35
C VAL A 12 -13.20 -23.67 14.45
N GLY A 13 -13.25 -24.13 15.69
CA GLY A 13 -13.36 -23.28 16.86
C GLY A 13 -12.09 -22.46 17.14
N GLU A 14 -12.07 -21.76 18.27
CA GLU A 14 -10.99 -20.81 18.65
C GLU A 14 -9.59 -21.44 18.58
N ALA A 15 -9.38 -22.63 19.12
CA ALA A 15 -8.07 -23.30 19.11
C ALA A 15 -7.57 -23.55 17.68
N GLY A 16 -8.41 -24.06 16.80
CA GLY A 16 -8.05 -24.30 15.41
C GLY A 16 -7.82 -23.01 14.63
N LEU A 17 -8.56 -21.93 14.93
CA LEU A 17 -8.32 -20.59 14.36
C LEU A 17 -6.99 -20.01 14.84
N PHE A 18 -6.63 -20.23 16.10
CA PHE A 18 -5.35 -19.76 16.65
C PHE A 18 -4.16 -20.44 15.95
N GLU A 19 -4.18 -21.77 15.80
CA GLU A 19 -3.15 -22.52 15.08
C GLU A 19 -3.05 -22.07 13.62
N TYR A 20 -4.20 -21.89 12.96
CA TYR A 20 -4.23 -21.38 11.59
C TYR A 20 -3.61 -19.98 11.49
N ALA A 21 -3.96 -19.09 12.41
CA ALA A 21 -3.45 -17.73 12.44
C ALA A 21 -1.93 -17.68 12.65
N LEU A 22 -1.39 -18.51 13.55
CA LEU A 22 0.07 -18.68 13.74
C LEU A 22 0.74 -19.11 12.42
N GLY A 23 0.18 -20.09 11.72
CA GLY A 23 0.71 -20.54 10.43
C GLY A 23 0.66 -19.47 9.33
N VAL A 24 -0.34 -18.56 9.37
CA VAL A 24 -0.43 -17.42 8.46
C VAL A 24 0.63 -16.37 8.79
N LEU A 25 0.78 -16.03 10.07
CA LEU A 25 1.73 -15.01 10.55
C LEU A 25 3.19 -15.45 10.43
N ALA A 26 3.48 -16.75 10.52
CA ALA A 26 4.81 -17.30 10.31
C ALA A 26 5.33 -17.09 8.88
N ARG A 27 4.44 -16.95 7.90
CA ARG A 27 4.82 -16.73 6.49
C ARG A 27 5.05 -15.26 6.15
N ARG A 28 4.19 -14.38 6.65
CA ARG A 28 4.30 -12.93 6.45
C ARG A 28 3.47 -12.15 7.46
N MET A 29 3.91 -10.93 7.74
CA MET A 29 3.15 -9.99 8.58
C MET A 29 1.77 -9.70 7.99
N ARG A 30 0.78 -9.56 8.87
CA ARG A 30 -0.61 -9.21 8.51
C ARG A 30 -1.15 -8.16 9.47
N THR A 31 -2.11 -7.37 8.98
CA THR A 31 -2.94 -6.54 9.85
C THR A 31 -4.01 -7.38 10.54
N VAL A 32 -4.58 -6.85 11.62
CA VAL A 32 -5.73 -7.44 12.29
C VAL A 32 -6.86 -7.71 11.29
N ARG A 33 -7.17 -6.72 10.44
CA ARG A 33 -8.23 -6.84 9.42
C ARG A 33 -7.95 -7.95 8.40
N ASP A 34 -6.73 -8.00 7.87
CA ASP A 34 -6.34 -9.03 6.89
C ASP A 34 -6.37 -10.42 7.51
N LEU A 35 -5.92 -10.56 8.76
CA LEU A 35 -5.95 -11.83 9.49
C LEU A 35 -7.38 -12.29 9.76
N LYS A 36 -8.26 -11.40 10.26
CA LYS A 36 -9.69 -11.72 10.44
C LYS A 36 -10.36 -12.15 9.13
N ARG A 37 -10.07 -11.46 8.02
CA ARG A 37 -10.60 -11.84 6.70
C ARG A 37 -10.19 -13.25 6.31
N LEU A 38 -8.96 -13.68 6.61
CA LEU A 38 -8.48 -15.03 6.33
C LEU A 38 -9.10 -16.07 7.28
N MET A 39 -9.26 -15.74 8.56
CA MET A 39 -9.90 -16.61 9.54
C MET A 39 -11.39 -16.83 9.26
N ARG A 40 -12.09 -15.81 8.74
CA ARG A 40 -13.54 -15.90 8.44
C ARG A 40 -13.90 -17.04 7.49
N ALA A 41 -13.00 -17.42 6.58
CA ALA A 41 -13.20 -18.57 5.69
C ALA A 41 -13.11 -19.94 6.41
N ARG A 42 -12.78 -19.95 7.71
CA ARG A 42 -12.60 -21.15 8.53
C ARG A 42 -13.38 -21.11 9.84
N ALA A 43 -13.81 -19.95 10.27
CA ALA A 43 -14.62 -19.76 11.46
C ALA A 43 -16.04 -20.30 11.24
N GLU A 44 -16.71 -20.59 12.33
CA GLU A 44 -18.15 -20.82 12.34
C GLU A 44 -18.89 -19.58 11.83
N GLU A 45 -20.04 -19.79 11.22
CA GLU A 45 -20.86 -18.68 10.76
C GLU A 45 -21.54 -17.97 11.95
N GLY A 46 -21.75 -16.67 11.84
CA GLY A 46 -22.46 -15.87 12.82
C GLY A 46 -21.58 -15.40 13.99
N GLU A 47 -22.27 -15.08 15.09
CA GLU A 47 -21.68 -14.41 16.26
C GLU A 47 -20.63 -15.27 16.99
N ALA A 48 -20.80 -16.59 17.00
CA ALA A 48 -19.84 -17.49 17.63
C ALA A 48 -18.48 -17.44 16.94
N GLY A 49 -18.46 -17.44 15.61
CA GLY A 49 -17.23 -17.32 14.84
C GLY A 49 -16.56 -15.94 14.99
N GLU A 50 -17.35 -14.86 15.03
CA GLU A 50 -16.77 -13.51 15.26
C GLU A 50 -16.15 -13.44 16.67
N ARG A 51 -16.79 -13.93 17.70
CA ARG A 51 -16.23 -14.01 19.07
C ARG A 51 -14.94 -14.83 19.12
N ALA A 52 -14.91 -15.98 18.49
CA ALA A 52 -13.72 -16.83 18.43
C ALA A 52 -12.55 -16.11 17.72
N MET A 53 -12.83 -15.43 16.59
CA MET A 53 -11.81 -14.64 15.90
C MET A 53 -11.30 -13.48 16.76
N ASP A 54 -12.17 -12.79 17.51
CA ASP A 54 -11.77 -11.70 18.40
C ASP A 54 -10.89 -12.20 19.56
N ALA A 55 -11.23 -13.31 20.17
CA ALA A 55 -10.42 -13.95 21.21
C ALA A 55 -9.03 -14.31 20.69
N VAL A 56 -8.96 -14.91 19.50
CA VAL A 56 -7.68 -15.21 18.82
C VAL A 56 -6.85 -13.95 18.59
N VAL A 57 -7.46 -12.87 18.08
CA VAL A 57 -6.76 -11.59 17.84
C VAL A 57 -6.20 -11.02 19.15
N VAL A 58 -6.98 -11.01 20.23
CA VAL A 58 -6.52 -10.53 21.54
C VAL A 58 -5.30 -11.32 21.98
N ARG A 59 -5.39 -12.65 21.98
CA ARG A 59 -4.30 -13.54 22.39
C ARG A 59 -3.03 -13.36 21.56
N LEU A 60 -3.18 -13.19 20.23
CA LEU A 60 -2.03 -12.96 19.34
C LEU A 60 -1.35 -11.61 19.60
N LYS A 61 -2.11 -10.58 19.97
CA LYS A 61 -1.57 -9.28 20.40
C LYS A 61 -0.82 -9.39 21.70
N GLU A 62 -1.39 -10.05 22.71
CA GLU A 62 -0.73 -10.30 24.02
C GLU A 62 0.59 -11.06 23.86
N LEU A 63 0.61 -12.05 22.98
CA LEU A 63 1.82 -12.82 22.66
C LEU A 63 2.78 -12.09 21.70
N ASN A 64 2.48 -10.86 21.30
CA ASN A 64 3.26 -10.06 20.35
C ASN A 64 3.46 -10.68 18.95
N TYR A 65 2.61 -11.60 18.53
CA TYR A 65 2.62 -12.14 17.17
C TYR A 65 1.90 -11.21 16.17
N LEU A 66 0.95 -10.39 16.63
CA LEU A 66 0.14 -9.49 15.81
C LEU A 66 0.25 -8.05 16.34
N SER A 67 0.65 -7.12 15.46
CA SER A 67 0.75 -5.70 15.81
C SER A 67 0.60 -4.83 14.56
N ASP A 68 -0.48 -4.06 14.49
CA ASP A 68 -0.71 -3.11 13.39
C ASP A 68 0.30 -1.96 13.44
N THR A 69 0.82 -1.61 14.63
CA THR A 69 1.87 -0.59 14.78
C THR A 69 3.18 -1.04 14.12
N ARG A 70 3.65 -2.25 14.43
CA ARG A 70 4.84 -2.82 13.77
C ARG A 70 4.62 -2.99 12.28
N PHE A 71 3.44 -3.50 11.89
CA PHE A 71 3.10 -3.65 10.49
C PHE A 71 3.18 -2.31 9.76
N ALA A 72 2.56 -1.24 10.28
CA ALA A 72 2.55 0.08 9.65
C ALA A 72 3.98 0.64 9.51
N ALA A 73 4.80 0.52 10.55
CA ALA A 73 6.19 1.00 10.54
C ALA A 73 7.05 0.25 9.51
N ASP A 74 7.04 -1.07 9.52
CA ASP A 74 7.84 -1.90 8.61
C ASP A 74 7.36 -1.76 7.16
N TYR A 75 6.04 -1.74 6.94
CA TYR A 75 5.46 -1.52 5.62
C TYR A 75 5.86 -0.16 5.05
N THR A 76 5.74 0.91 5.84
CA THR A 76 6.14 2.26 5.44
C THR A 76 7.62 2.33 5.10
N ARG A 77 8.48 1.77 5.95
CA ARG A 77 9.92 1.70 5.71
C ARG A 77 10.24 0.99 4.40
N MET A 78 9.68 -0.20 4.19
CA MET A 78 9.89 -0.99 2.97
C MET A 78 9.44 -0.22 1.73
N ARG A 79 8.26 0.39 1.75
CA ARG A 79 7.73 1.15 0.60
C ARG A 79 8.55 2.40 0.29
N LYS A 80 9.03 3.10 1.32
CA LYS A 80 9.88 4.27 1.18
C LYS A 80 11.28 3.90 0.70
N GLU A 81 11.94 2.93 1.34
CA GLU A 81 13.34 2.61 1.08
C GLU A 81 13.54 1.78 -0.18
N HIS A 82 12.71 0.77 -0.43
CA HIS A 82 12.85 -0.10 -1.59
C HIS A 82 12.04 0.38 -2.79
N GLU A 83 10.76 0.74 -2.62
CA GLU A 83 9.92 1.16 -3.73
C GLU A 83 10.04 2.64 -4.07
N LYS A 84 10.58 3.45 -3.16
CA LYS A 84 10.70 4.91 -3.30
C LYS A 84 9.35 5.61 -3.46
N PHE A 85 8.29 5.07 -2.85
CA PHE A 85 6.96 5.67 -2.92
C PHE A 85 6.85 6.94 -2.08
N GLY A 86 6.06 7.89 -2.57
CA GLY A 86 5.66 9.09 -1.85
C GLY A 86 4.65 8.79 -0.74
N LYS A 87 4.50 9.73 0.19
CA LYS A 87 3.67 9.62 1.40
C LYS A 87 2.22 9.24 1.08
N ARG A 88 1.59 9.86 0.07
CA ARG A 88 0.18 9.63 -0.30
C ARG A 88 -0.09 8.18 -0.72
N ARG A 89 0.82 7.56 -1.47
CA ARG A 89 0.68 6.15 -1.90
C ARG A 89 0.74 5.20 -0.70
N VAL A 90 1.71 5.40 0.19
CA VAL A 90 1.85 4.54 1.38
C VAL A 90 0.65 4.71 2.32
N GLN A 91 0.11 5.93 2.43
CA GLN A 91 -1.14 6.18 3.15
C GLN A 91 -2.30 5.38 2.60
N GLN A 92 -2.52 5.41 1.29
CA GLN A 92 -3.58 4.65 0.63
C GLN A 92 -3.40 3.13 0.83
N ASP A 93 -2.18 2.64 0.66
CA ASP A 93 -1.88 1.23 0.86
C ASP A 93 -2.20 0.78 2.31
N LEU A 94 -1.84 1.55 3.33
CA LEU A 94 -2.13 1.24 4.74
C LEU A 94 -3.64 1.31 5.05
N MET A 95 -4.35 2.28 4.46
CA MET A 95 -5.81 2.36 4.57
C MET A 95 -6.48 1.13 3.95
N GLN A 96 -6.05 0.70 2.77
CA GLN A 96 -6.55 -0.50 2.10
C GLN A 96 -6.28 -1.76 2.93
N LYS A 97 -5.20 -1.81 3.69
CA LYS A 97 -4.87 -2.89 4.63
C LYS A 97 -5.60 -2.80 5.97
N GLY A 98 -6.39 -1.74 6.18
CA GLY A 98 -7.24 -1.54 7.36
C GLY A 98 -6.48 -1.16 8.62
N VAL A 99 -5.36 -0.52 8.46
CA VAL A 99 -4.67 0.16 9.56
C VAL A 99 -5.50 1.38 9.98
N GLU A 100 -5.55 1.66 11.27
CA GLU A 100 -6.30 2.78 11.84
C GLU A 100 -5.73 4.14 11.40
N LYS A 101 -6.61 5.14 11.19
CA LYS A 101 -6.23 6.43 10.60
C LYS A 101 -5.21 7.19 11.45
N GLU A 102 -5.37 7.21 12.77
CA GLU A 102 -4.46 7.86 13.70
C GLU A 102 -3.08 7.22 13.68
N LEU A 103 -3.03 5.90 13.63
CA LEU A 103 -1.78 5.14 13.50
C LEU A 103 -1.09 5.41 12.16
N ILE A 104 -1.85 5.49 11.07
CA ILE A 104 -1.31 5.86 9.75
C ILE A 104 -0.72 7.26 9.81
N ALA A 105 -1.45 8.24 10.35
CA ALA A 105 -1.01 9.62 10.43
C ALA A 105 0.30 9.74 11.22
N THR A 106 0.36 9.16 12.40
CA THR A 106 1.55 9.17 13.27
C THR A 106 2.74 8.51 12.60
N THR A 107 2.54 7.31 12.03
CA THR A 107 3.61 6.55 11.36
C THR A 107 4.17 7.29 10.16
N LEU A 108 3.30 7.86 9.32
CA LEU A 108 3.74 8.57 8.13
C LEU A 108 4.37 9.92 8.44
N THR A 109 3.91 10.62 9.48
CA THR A 109 4.56 11.85 9.91
C THR A 109 5.98 11.56 10.33
N ALA A 110 6.21 10.64 11.25
CA ALA A 110 7.56 10.26 11.68
C ALA A 110 8.46 9.76 10.52
N ALA A 111 7.89 8.97 9.60
CA ALA A 111 8.68 8.37 8.52
C ALA A 111 9.07 9.35 7.40
N TYR A 112 8.29 10.41 7.17
CA TYR A 112 8.45 11.36 6.07
C TYR A 112 8.77 12.79 6.52
N GLU A 113 8.97 13.05 7.83
CA GLU A 113 9.21 14.39 8.38
C GLU A 113 10.44 15.07 7.74
N GLU A 114 11.54 14.34 7.64
CA GLU A 114 12.81 14.87 7.11
C GLU A 114 13.06 14.45 5.65
N VAL A 115 12.05 13.94 4.94
CA VAL A 115 12.23 13.42 3.57
C VAL A 115 12.12 14.56 2.56
N ASP A 116 13.19 14.81 1.81
CA ASP A 116 13.11 15.59 0.59
C ASP A 116 12.32 14.81 -0.47
N GLU A 117 11.06 15.23 -0.65
CA GLU A 117 10.14 14.58 -1.59
C GLU A 117 10.63 14.64 -3.04
N VAL A 118 11.33 15.71 -3.41
CA VAL A 118 11.91 15.88 -4.76
C VAL A 118 13.03 14.89 -4.98
N ALA A 119 13.93 14.75 -4.00
CA ALA A 119 15.00 13.76 -4.06
C ALA A 119 14.44 12.32 -4.12
N LEU A 120 13.39 12.03 -3.35
CA LEU A 120 12.71 10.73 -3.38
C LEU A 120 12.06 10.47 -4.76
N ALA A 121 11.43 11.48 -5.37
CA ALA A 121 10.85 11.37 -6.71
C ALA A 121 11.92 11.10 -7.78
N ARG A 122 13.10 11.74 -7.69
CA ARG A 122 14.24 11.42 -8.57
C ARG A 122 14.69 9.97 -8.43
N GLN A 123 14.77 9.47 -7.19
CA GLN A 123 15.13 8.07 -6.93
C GLN A 123 14.08 7.10 -7.51
N TYR A 124 12.78 7.43 -7.40
CA TYR A 124 11.72 6.66 -8.02
C TYR A 124 11.83 6.63 -9.54
N ILE A 125 12.07 7.78 -10.19
CA ILE A 125 12.30 7.90 -11.63
C ILE A 125 13.47 7.03 -12.07
N ALA A 126 14.60 7.13 -11.37
CA ALA A 126 15.79 6.32 -11.66
C ALA A 126 15.51 4.82 -11.50
N ARG A 127 14.87 4.41 -10.40
CA ARG A 127 14.49 3.02 -10.14
C ARG A 127 13.58 2.46 -11.24
N LYS A 128 12.59 3.24 -11.70
CA LYS A 128 11.64 2.83 -12.76
C LYS A 128 12.20 3.05 -14.17
N ARG A 129 13.46 3.51 -14.28
CA ARG A 129 14.14 3.78 -15.55
C ARG A 129 13.32 4.66 -16.49
N MET A 130 12.65 5.68 -15.91
CA MET A 130 11.83 6.60 -16.68
C MET A 130 12.72 7.54 -17.47
N LYS A 131 12.41 7.72 -18.75
CA LYS A 131 13.22 8.56 -19.65
C LYS A 131 12.62 9.96 -19.74
N LYS A 132 13.48 10.95 -20.02
CA LYS A 132 13.05 12.30 -20.38
C LYS A 132 12.21 12.23 -21.65
N PRO A 133 11.00 12.79 -21.66
CA PRO A 133 10.16 12.91 -22.85
C PRO A 133 10.87 13.68 -23.97
N SER A 134 10.72 13.25 -25.20
CA SER A 134 11.37 13.90 -26.36
C SER A 134 10.59 13.72 -27.65
N GLY A 135 10.87 14.58 -28.62
CA GLY A 135 10.29 14.53 -29.96
C GLY A 135 8.79 14.85 -30.01
N ALA A 136 8.11 14.45 -31.09
CA ALA A 136 6.70 14.78 -31.36
C ALA A 136 5.70 14.23 -30.32
N ALA A 137 6.08 13.23 -29.54
CA ALA A 137 5.24 12.65 -28.49
C ALA A 137 5.51 13.22 -27.08
N ALA A 138 6.40 14.21 -26.94
CA ALA A 138 6.88 14.72 -25.65
C ALA A 138 5.73 15.11 -24.70
N GLN A 139 4.71 15.79 -25.15
CA GLN A 139 3.57 16.19 -24.33
C GLN A 139 2.82 14.98 -23.76
N LYS A 140 2.53 13.98 -24.58
CA LYS A 140 1.85 12.75 -24.15
C LYS A 140 2.70 11.93 -23.19
N GLU A 141 4.00 11.89 -23.41
CA GLU A 141 4.95 11.19 -22.53
C GLU A 141 5.11 11.91 -21.19
N THR A 142 5.16 13.25 -21.18
CA THR A 142 5.18 14.04 -19.93
C THR A 142 3.93 13.80 -19.11
N ALA A 143 2.74 13.79 -19.73
CA ALA A 143 1.50 13.48 -19.04
C ALA A 143 1.50 12.04 -18.43
N ARG A 144 2.08 11.05 -19.13
CA ARG A 144 2.24 9.69 -18.62
C ARG A 144 3.20 9.63 -17.42
N VAL A 145 4.33 10.34 -17.51
CA VAL A 145 5.30 10.43 -16.40
C VAL A 145 4.65 11.07 -15.20
N MET A 146 3.99 12.20 -15.38
CA MET A 146 3.26 12.91 -14.33
C MET A 146 2.22 11.99 -13.65
N GLY A 147 1.35 11.36 -14.42
CA GLY A 147 0.34 10.42 -13.89
C GLY A 147 0.96 9.25 -13.12
N ARG A 148 2.14 8.79 -13.54
CA ARG A 148 2.87 7.72 -12.85
C ARG A 148 3.45 8.19 -11.51
N LEU A 149 3.99 9.41 -11.45
CA LEU A 149 4.48 10.01 -10.22
C LEU A 149 3.34 10.33 -9.24
N MET A 150 2.19 10.79 -9.74
CA MET A 150 0.98 10.99 -8.92
C MET A 150 0.50 9.68 -8.30
N ARG A 151 0.40 8.60 -9.09
CA ARG A 151 0.05 7.25 -8.57
C ARG A 151 1.10 6.70 -7.60
N ALA A 152 2.36 7.10 -7.75
CA ALA A 152 3.41 6.78 -6.79
C ALA A 152 3.35 7.60 -5.49
N GLY A 153 2.43 8.56 -5.40
CA GLY A 153 2.10 9.30 -4.18
C GLY A 153 2.90 10.57 -3.95
N PHE A 154 3.49 11.14 -5.01
CA PHE A 154 4.18 12.43 -4.95
C PHE A 154 3.21 13.61 -5.08
N SER A 155 3.54 14.73 -4.42
CA SER A 155 2.79 15.97 -4.57
C SER A 155 2.98 16.60 -5.94
N SER A 156 2.00 17.38 -6.39
CA SER A 156 2.08 18.14 -7.65
C SER A 156 3.32 19.04 -7.67
N THR A 157 3.62 19.69 -6.54
CA THR A 157 4.80 20.56 -6.38
C THR A 157 6.11 19.79 -6.56
N ALA A 158 6.26 18.62 -5.97
CA ALA A 158 7.47 17.79 -6.14
C ALA A 158 7.59 17.29 -7.58
N ILE A 159 6.50 16.86 -8.18
CA ILE A 159 6.46 16.40 -9.57
C ILE A 159 6.88 17.52 -10.52
N TYR A 160 6.32 18.73 -10.34
CA TYR A 160 6.64 19.88 -11.16
C TYR A 160 8.12 20.27 -11.08
N LYS A 161 8.68 20.30 -9.85
CA LYS A 161 10.10 20.57 -9.64
C LYS A 161 11.00 19.58 -10.36
N VAL A 162 10.69 18.28 -10.28
CA VAL A 162 11.47 17.23 -10.96
C VAL A 162 11.34 17.32 -12.49
N LEU A 163 10.15 17.63 -13.02
CA LEU A 163 9.97 17.79 -14.46
C LEU A 163 10.67 19.03 -15.02
N ARG A 164 10.75 20.12 -14.24
CA ARG A 164 11.54 21.31 -14.60
C ARG A 164 13.04 21.01 -14.77
N GLU A 165 13.57 20.11 -13.95
CA GLU A 165 14.99 19.70 -14.08
C GLU A 165 15.29 19.00 -15.40
N TRP A 166 14.26 18.51 -16.09
CA TRP A 166 14.43 17.90 -17.41
C TRP A 166 14.52 18.91 -18.55
N ASP A 167 14.42 20.20 -18.24
CA ASP A 167 14.48 21.26 -19.26
C ASP A 167 13.58 20.95 -20.47
N LEU A 168 12.30 20.74 -20.17
CA LEU A 168 11.27 20.45 -21.17
C LEU A 168 10.76 21.79 -21.74
N PRO A 169 10.37 21.86 -23.05
CA PRO A 169 9.71 23.02 -23.60
C PRO A 169 8.46 23.42 -22.79
N GLU A 170 8.20 24.70 -22.65
CA GLU A 170 7.10 25.20 -21.82
C GLU A 170 5.74 24.67 -22.26
N GLU A 171 5.55 24.43 -23.55
CA GLU A 171 4.36 23.84 -24.17
C GLU A 171 4.11 22.38 -23.75
N VAL A 172 5.15 21.70 -23.26
CA VAL A 172 5.12 20.29 -22.83
C VAL A 172 4.95 20.17 -21.31
N MET A 173 5.22 21.29 -20.58
CA MET A 173 5.07 21.30 -19.13
C MET A 173 3.60 21.33 -18.72
N PRO A 174 3.20 20.57 -17.69
CA PRO A 174 1.85 20.65 -17.14
C PRO A 174 1.63 22.02 -16.51
N VAL A 175 0.38 22.52 -16.61
CA VAL A 175 -0.01 23.78 -15.97
C VAL A 175 0.03 23.61 -14.44
N GLU A 176 0.73 24.50 -13.74
CA GLU A 176 0.74 24.54 -12.28
C GLU A 176 -0.68 24.74 -11.74
N GLY A 177 -1.20 23.81 -10.94
CA GLY A 177 -2.48 23.98 -10.23
C GLY A 177 -3.64 23.08 -10.68
N GLY A 178 -3.46 22.20 -11.64
CA GLY A 178 -4.56 21.44 -12.25
C GLY A 178 -4.88 20.05 -11.69
N ALA A 179 -4.39 19.63 -10.50
CA ALA A 179 -4.53 18.25 -10.07
C ALA A 179 -4.67 18.03 -8.55
N ASP A 180 -5.48 18.83 -7.88
CA ASP A 180 -6.00 18.51 -6.55
C ASP A 180 -7.46 18.01 -6.63
N SER A 181 -7.76 17.09 -7.55
CA SER A 181 -9.03 16.36 -7.54
C SER A 181 -8.80 14.92 -7.07
N ASP A 182 -9.38 14.58 -5.95
CA ASP A 182 -9.47 13.28 -5.28
C ASP A 182 -10.24 12.22 -6.11
N SER A 183 -9.81 11.95 -7.34
CA SER A 183 -10.50 10.99 -8.20
C SER A 183 -9.54 10.24 -9.11
N TYR A 184 -8.82 9.29 -8.53
CA TYR A 184 -8.23 8.22 -9.34
C TYR A 184 -8.59 6.86 -8.74
N GLY A 185 -9.54 6.22 -9.43
CA GLY A 185 -10.00 4.88 -9.14
C GLY A 185 -8.88 3.85 -9.13
N ALA A 186 -9.09 2.84 -8.31
CA ALA A 186 -8.28 1.65 -8.22
C ALA A 186 -8.18 0.95 -9.59
N GLY A 187 -7.00 1.00 -10.18
CA GLY A 187 -6.61 0.12 -11.28
C GLY A 187 -5.73 -0.97 -10.70
N ASP A 188 -6.19 -2.21 -10.81
CA ASP A 188 -5.41 -3.41 -10.55
C ASP A 188 -4.16 -3.40 -11.43
N GLU A 189 -2.99 -3.24 -10.84
CA GLU A 189 -1.74 -3.67 -11.45
C GLU A 189 -1.00 -4.55 -10.44
N ASP A 190 -0.67 -5.76 -10.90
CA ASP A 190 0.09 -6.82 -10.26
C ASP A 190 1.01 -6.36 -9.13
N LEU A 191 0.59 -6.65 -7.91
CA LEU A 191 1.45 -6.59 -6.75
C LEU A 191 2.30 -7.85 -6.75
N PRO A 192 3.63 -7.77 -6.75
CA PRO A 192 4.45 -8.94 -6.48
C PRO A 192 4.06 -9.50 -5.11
N GLU A 193 3.69 -10.76 -5.12
CA GLU A 193 3.44 -11.53 -3.89
C GLU A 193 4.75 -11.65 -3.11
N PHE A 194 4.79 -10.99 -1.96
CA PHE A 194 5.83 -11.18 -0.94
C PHE A 194 5.32 -12.05 0.20
#